data_640c3cf11d7fbe9c2cd11833be070fad
#
_entry.id   640c3cf11d7fbe9c2cd11833be070fad
#
_cell.length_a   1.000
_cell.length_b   1.000
_cell.length_c   1.000
_cell.angle_alpha   90.00
_cell.angle_beta   90.00
_cell.angle_gamma   90.00
#
_symmetry.space_group_name_H-M   'P 1'
#
loop_
_entity.id
_entity.type
_entity.pdbx_description
1 polymer ?
#
loop_
_entity_poly.entity_id
_entity_poly.type
_entity_poly.pdbx_seq_one_letter_code
_entity_poly.pdbx_strand_id
1 'polypeptide(L)'
;MRERADLRNELLKDRFKTVLPQIMKRNNIDMWIIIAREYNEDPVIRTMLPATWLNARRRTILVIYDPGNNKPLEGYAIARYDVGDVFIKSWDPEKQPNQYKALSDFIIQKNPKKIGINKSKYFAQADGLTAIENDLFLKSLPSKYKDKVVSAEQVAIGWLETRSDLEMEIYPQICKIAHDIIKEGFSAENIKPGITTTDDIVWWYRERIRELKLVTWFHPSVDIQRNDEQNFDFLSSFSKSKPDNLILPGDLLHVDFGITYLGLNTDTQQHAYVFLPNENKTPTYLQNALKTGNRLQDILTDQFETGKTGNQMLKAALSKAKSEGIKPQIYTHPIGYYGHGSGPTIGMWDKQNGVPVNGDYPLYPNTAYSIELNAKVFIDEWDKEIAIMLEEDAFFDGDQCTYIDPRQTEMIEIDWEK
;
A
#
# COMPACT_ATOMS: atom_id res chain seq x y z
N MET A 1 -2.64 22.99 3.07
CA MET A 1 -3.80 22.09 3.36
C MET A 1 -4.91 22.22 2.33
N ARG A 2 -5.33 23.44 1.95
CA ARG A 2 -6.38 23.62 0.93
C ARG A 2 -5.97 23.01 -0.42
N GLU A 3 -4.82 23.38 -0.96
CA GLU A 3 -4.28 22.81 -2.21
C GLU A 3 -4.18 21.29 -2.21
N ARG A 4 -3.76 20.70 -1.06
CA ARG A 4 -3.76 19.24 -0.89
C ARG A 4 -5.16 18.64 -0.98
N ALA A 5 -6.16 19.33 -0.41
CA ALA A 5 -7.55 18.89 -0.47
C ALA A 5 -8.11 18.99 -1.90
N ASP A 6 -7.80 20.08 -2.59
CA ASP A 6 -8.22 20.30 -3.98
C ASP A 6 -7.64 19.22 -4.90
N LEU A 7 -6.32 18.93 -4.77
CA LEU A 7 -5.66 17.89 -5.55
C LEU A 7 -6.24 16.48 -5.26
N ARG A 8 -6.50 16.14 -3.99
CA ARG A 8 -7.17 14.86 -3.67
C ARG A 8 -8.54 14.73 -4.34
N ASN A 9 -9.31 15.80 -4.41
CA ASN A 9 -10.60 15.81 -5.09
C ASN A 9 -10.43 15.67 -6.61
N GLU A 10 -9.36 16.25 -7.20
CA GLU A 10 -9.03 16.07 -8.62
C GLU A 10 -8.62 14.63 -8.92
N LEU A 11 -7.78 14.02 -8.10
CA LEU A 11 -7.42 12.60 -8.21
C LEU A 11 -8.66 11.71 -8.17
N LEU A 12 -9.59 11.94 -7.27
CA LEU A 12 -10.83 11.16 -7.21
C LEU A 12 -11.66 11.31 -8.50
N LYS A 13 -11.80 12.54 -9.01
CA LYS A 13 -12.52 12.80 -10.29
C LYS A 13 -11.85 12.13 -11.47
N ASP A 14 -10.53 12.20 -11.55
CA ASP A 14 -9.75 11.56 -12.60
C ASP A 14 -9.95 10.05 -12.57
N ARG A 15 -9.72 9.41 -11.44
CA ARG A 15 -9.89 7.97 -11.28
C ARG A 15 -11.32 7.48 -11.57
N PHE A 16 -12.32 8.25 -11.18
CA PHE A 16 -13.71 7.93 -11.48
C PHE A 16 -13.97 7.89 -12.99
N LYS A 17 -13.26 8.72 -13.77
CA LYS A 17 -13.40 8.82 -15.23
C LYS A 17 -12.50 7.85 -15.99
N THR A 18 -11.28 7.61 -15.51
CA THR A 18 -10.24 6.89 -16.28
C THR A 18 -10.04 5.45 -15.81
N VAL A 19 -10.08 5.21 -14.52
CA VAL A 19 -9.78 3.91 -13.89
C VAL A 19 -11.04 3.06 -13.72
N LEU A 20 -12.07 3.61 -13.09
CA LEU A 20 -13.25 2.86 -12.68
C LEU A 20 -14.06 2.23 -13.81
N PRO A 21 -14.24 2.88 -15.00
CA PRO A 21 -14.99 2.29 -16.09
C PRO A 21 -14.41 0.96 -16.59
N GLN A 22 -13.09 0.89 -16.70
CA GLN A 22 -12.39 -0.32 -17.14
C GLN A 22 -12.57 -1.46 -16.15
N ILE A 23 -12.53 -1.16 -14.85
CA ILE A 23 -12.67 -2.13 -13.77
C ILE A 23 -14.10 -2.68 -13.71
N MET A 24 -15.13 -1.82 -13.78
CA MET A 24 -16.53 -2.25 -13.78
C MET A 24 -16.84 -3.11 -15.00
N LYS A 25 -16.35 -2.69 -16.17
CA LYS A 25 -16.50 -3.45 -17.42
C LYS A 25 -15.82 -4.82 -17.36
N ARG A 26 -14.57 -4.88 -16.89
CA ARG A 26 -13.79 -6.12 -16.70
C ARG A 26 -14.54 -7.13 -15.84
N ASN A 27 -15.24 -6.66 -14.82
CA ASN A 27 -15.96 -7.50 -13.86
C ASN A 27 -17.44 -7.70 -14.19
N ASN A 28 -17.92 -7.09 -15.30
CA ASN A 28 -19.31 -7.18 -15.74
C ASN A 28 -20.30 -6.81 -14.63
N ILE A 29 -20.03 -5.70 -13.92
CA ILE A 29 -20.90 -5.10 -12.89
C ILE A 29 -21.37 -3.75 -13.43
N ASP A 30 -22.68 -3.58 -13.57
CA ASP A 30 -23.28 -2.34 -14.08
C ASP A 30 -23.84 -1.43 -12.97
N MET A 31 -23.90 -1.92 -11.72
CA MET A 31 -24.18 -1.09 -10.56
C MET A 31 -23.32 -1.55 -9.36
N TRP A 32 -22.53 -0.64 -8.82
CA TRP A 32 -21.74 -0.89 -7.61
C TRP A 32 -22.27 -0.03 -6.46
N ILE A 33 -22.63 -0.66 -5.34
CA ILE A 33 -23.22 -0.01 -4.19
C ILE A 33 -22.29 -0.16 -3.00
N ILE A 34 -21.90 0.97 -2.38
CA ILE A 34 -21.04 1.03 -1.21
C ILE A 34 -21.84 1.68 -0.08
N ILE A 35 -22.01 0.96 1.03
CA ILE A 35 -22.81 1.40 2.17
C ILE A 35 -21.91 1.49 3.38
N ALA A 36 -21.84 2.67 3.99
CA ALA A 36 -21.06 2.88 5.20
C ALA A 36 -21.80 3.72 6.23
N ARG A 37 -21.47 3.53 7.49
CA ARG A 37 -21.88 4.39 8.61
C ARG A 37 -20.71 5.20 9.12
N GLU A 38 -21.02 6.37 9.65
CA GLU A 38 -20.06 7.24 10.32
C GLU A 38 -19.33 6.47 11.43
N TYR A 39 -18.00 6.56 11.46
CA TYR A 39 -17.06 5.85 12.34
C TYR A 39 -16.97 4.33 12.14
N ASN A 40 -17.63 3.80 11.12
CA ASN A 40 -17.52 2.40 10.70
C ASN A 40 -17.59 2.37 9.16
N GLU A 41 -16.64 3.07 8.55
CA GLU A 41 -16.58 3.23 7.11
C GLU A 41 -16.05 1.96 6.43
N ASP A 42 -16.69 1.63 5.33
CA ASP A 42 -16.14 0.71 4.33
C ASP A 42 -14.75 1.20 3.88
N PRO A 43 -13.73 0.32 3.78
CA PRO A 43 -12.39 0.75 3.34
C PRO A 43 -12.39 1.45 1.99
N VAL A 44 -13.21 1.00 1.03
CA VAL A 44 -13.29 1.62 -0.30
C VAL A 44 -13.91 3.01 -0.21
N ILE A 45 -14.97 3.21 0.58
CA ILE A 45 -15.64 4.51 0.67
C ILE A 45 -14.69 5.59 1.18
N ARG A 46 -13.74 5.25 2.07
CA ARG A 46 -12.73 6.19 2.57
C ARG A 46 -11.89 6.80 1.45
N THR A 47 -11.70 6.07 0.36
CA THR A 47 -10.95 6.53 -0.83
C THR A 47 -11.82 7.32 -1.80
N MET A 48 -13.14 7.34 -1.60
CA MET A 48 -14.12 8.02 -2.46
C MET A 48 -14.77 9.24 -1.79
N LEU A 49 -14.49 9.49 -0.51
CA LEU A 49 -14.97 10.69 0.16
C LEU A 49 -14.17 11.93 -0.29
N PRO A 50 -14.83 13.10 -0.45
CA PRO A 50 -14.13 14.33 -0.72
C PRO A 50 -13.17 14.67 0.42
N ALA A 51 -12.07 15.31 0.13
CA ALA A 51 -11.02 15.63 1.11
C ALA A 51 -11.51 16.46 2.32
N THR A 52 -12.66 17.12 2.20
CA THR A 52 -13.32 17.86 3.28
C THR A 52 -14.15 16.98 4.22
N TRP A 53 -14.36 15.71 3.88
CA TRP A 53 -15.05 14.75 4.72
C TRP A 53 -14.03 13.82 5.37
N LEU A 54 -13.77 14.03 6.66
CA LEU A 54 -12.85 13.17 7.41
C LEU A 54 -13.46 11.81 7.73
N ASN A 55 -14.80 11.75 7.77
CA ASN A 55 -15.58 10.52 7.95
C ASN A 55 -16.82 10.57 7.06
N ALA A 56 -17.45 9.42 6.81
CA ALA A 56 -18.80 9.38 6.26
C ALA A 56 -19.77 10.09 7.19
N ARG A 57 -20.91 10.56 6.68
CA ARG A 57 -21.90 11.26 7.49
C ARG A 57 -23.09 10.36 7.78
N ARG A 58 -23.25 9.92 9.03
CA ARG A 58 -24.31 9.01 9.50
C ARG A 58 -24.31 7.72 8.67
N ARG A 59 -25.29 7.52 7.77
CA ARG A 59 -25.24 6.50 6.74
C ARG A 59 -25.07 7.16 5.38
N THR A 60 -23.95 6.91 4.72
CA THR A 60 -23.64 7.34 3.36
C THR A 60 -23.71 6.12 2.45
N ILE A 61 -24.51 6.19 1.39
CA ILE A 61 -24.63 5.16 0.39
C ILE A 61 -24.21 5.77 -0.94
N LEU A 62 -23.12 5.26 -1.52
CA LEU A 62 -22.68 5.62 -2.85
C LEU A 62 -23.17 4.56 -3.85
N VAL A 63 -23.64 5.02 -4.98
CA VAL A 63 -24.06 4.17 -6.09
C VAL A 63 -23.32 4.61 -7.34
N ILE A 64 -22.54 3.73 -7.91
CA ILE A 64 -21.88 3.90 -9.20
C ILE A 64 -22.66 3.08 -10.21
N TYR A 65 -23.10 3.73 -11.29
CA TYR A 65 -23.92 3.10 -12.30
C TYR A 65 -23.32 3.27 -13.69
N ASP A 66 -23.18 2.14 -14.39
CA ASP A 66 -22.82 2.12 -15.81
C ASP A 66 -24.09 2.06 -16.67
N PRO A 67 -24.47 3.14 -17.35
CA PRO A 67 -25.64 3.15 -18.20
C PRO A 67 -25.44 2.36 -19.50
N GLY A 68 -24.24 1.84 -19.73
CA GLY A 68 -23.89 1.10 -20.95
C GLY A 68 -23.70 1.99 -22.18
N ASN A 69 -23.50 1.36 -23.34
CA ASN A 69 -23.35 2.03 -24.64
C ASN A 69 -22.20 3.06 -24.67
N ASN A 70 -21.10 2.79 -23.95
CA ASN A 70 -19.93 3.66 -23.82
C ASN A 70 -20.25 5.07 -23.26
N LYS A 71 -21.35 5.22 -22.53
CA LYS A 71 -21.65 6.44 -21.78
C LYS A 71 -20.76 6.51 -20.53
N PRO A 72 -20.46 7.73 -20.04
CA PRO A 72 -19.73 7.89 -18.79
C PRO A 72 -20.46 7.23 -17.61
N LEU A 73 -19.70 6.76 -16.62
CA LEU A 73 -20.25 6.30 -15.36
C LEU A 73 -20.99 7.44 -14.64
N GLU A 74 -22.05 7.08 -13.97
CA GLU A 74 -22.86 8.01 -13.17
C GLU A 74 -22.63 7.72 -11.69
N GLY A 75 -22.26 8.77 -10.90
CA GLY A 75 -22.08 8.70 -9.45
C GLY A 75 -23.28 9.29 -8.70
N TYR A 76 -23.87 8.53 -7.80
CA TYR A 76 -25.03 8.97 -7.01
C TYR A 76 -24.81 8.75 -5.51
N ALA A 77 -25.32 9.67 -4.71
CA ALA A 77 -25.35 9.55 -3.26
C ALA A 77 -26.82 9.40 -2.77
N ILE A 78 -27.18 8.22 -2.28
CA ILE A 78 -28.41 8.07 -1.52
C ILE A 78 -28.14 8.60 -0.10
N ALA A 79 -27.93 9.89 -0.02
CA ALA A 79 -27.55 10.63 1.17
C ALA A 79 -28.24 12.00 1.17
N ARG A 80 -28.15 12.73 2.29
CA ARG A 80 -28.78 14.06 2.43
C ARG A 80 -28.08 15.17 1.64
N TYR A 81 -26.84 14.92 1.20
CA TYR A 81 -25.95 15.88 0.54
C TYR A 81 -25.24 15.21 -0.63
N ASP A 82 -24.73 16.02 -1.55
CA ASP A 82 -23.72 15.59 -2.50
C ASP A 82 -22.47 15.09 -1.74
N VAL A 83 -21.82 14.08 -2.25
CA VAL A 83 -20.54 13.60 -1.71
C VAL A 83 -19.44 14.03 -2.67
N GLY A 84 -18.90 15.21 -2.40
CA GLY A 84 -18.01 15.91 -3.32
C GLY A 84 -18.71 16.24 -4.65
N ASP A 85 -17.90 16.35 -5.71
CA ASP A 85 -18.38 16.67 -7.05
C ASP A 85 -18.67 15.42 -7.88
N VAL A 86 -18.38 14.24 -7.35
CA VAL A 86 -18.50 12.94 -8.06
C VAL A 86 -19.86 12.30 -7.81
N PHE A 87 -20.38 12.37 -6.59
CA PHE A 87 -21.62 11.68 -6.22
C PHE A 87 -22.74 12.66 -5.92
N ILE A 88 -23.68 12.73 -6.83
CA ILE A 88 -24.80 13.70 -6.75
C ILE A 88 -25.90 13.15 -5.84
N LYS A 89 -26.40 13.99 -4.94
CA LYS A 89 -27.53 13.69 -4.06
C LYS A 89 -28.71 13.15 -4.86
N SER A 90 -29.18 11.96 -4.46
CA SER A 90 -30.31 11.28 -5.11
C SER A 90 -31.33 10.76 -4.10
N TRP A 91 -31.39 11.39 -2.94
CA TRP A 91 -32.38 11.09 -1.88
C TRP A 91 -32.91 12.37 -1.24
N ASP A 92 -34.24 12.45 -1.15
CA ASP A 92 -34.95 13.48 -0.42
C ASP A 92 -35.70 12.84 0.75
N PRO A 93 -35.23 12.99 2.02
CA PRO A 93 -35.86 12.39 3.18
C PRO A 93 -37.26 12.93 3.49
N GLU A 94 -37.60 14.12 3.01
CA GLU A 94 -38.96 14.69 3.20
C GLU A 94 -39.98 13.95 2.34
N LYS A 95 -39.56 13.49 1.14
CA LYS A 95 -40.40 12.70 0.24
C LYS A 95 -40.39 11.19 0.57
N GLN A 96 -39.22 10.67 0.96
CA GLN A 96 -39.04 9.27 1.33
C GLN A 96 -38.19 9.17 2.60
N PRO A 97 -38.81 9.05 3.80
CA PRO A 97 -38.07 9.00 5.06
C PRO A 97 -37.15 7.77 5.22
N ASN A 98 -37.48 6.68 4.52
CA ASN A 98 -36.72 5.44 4.60
C ASN A 98 -35.63 5.41 3.51
N GLN A 99 -34.37 5.56 3.90
CA GLN A 99 -33.22 5.60 3.00
C GLN A 99 -33.06 4.32 2.17
N TYR A 100 -33.32 3.14 2.76
CA TYR A 100 -33.26 1.87 2.03
C TYR A 100 -34.40 1.71 1.02
N LYS A 101 -35.58 2.23 1.35
CA LYS A 101 -36.67 2.29 0.38
C LYS A 101 -36.31 3.21 -0.79
N ALA A 102 -35.69 4.37 -0.52
CA ALA A 102 -35.21 5.25 -1.58
C ALA A 102 -34.14 4.58 -2.45
N LEU A 103 -33.19 3.84 -1.85
CA LEU A 103 -32.21 3.05 -2.59
C LEU A 103 -32.89 1.97 -3.45
N SER A 104 -33.86 1.26 -2.90
CA SER A 104 -34.60 0.23 -3.63
C SER A 104 -35.37 0.81 -4.84
N ASP A 105 -36.04 1.94 -4.64
CA ASP A 105 -36.75 2.65 -5.73
C ASP A 105 -35.78 3.13 -6.83
N PHE A 106 -34.59 3.62 -6.43
CA PHE A 106 -33.53 4.00 -7.36
C PHE A 106 -33.03 2.81 -8.18
N ILE A 107 -32.79 1.64 -7.55
CA ILE A 107 -32.40 0.41 -8.23
C ILE A 107 -33.46 -0.04 -9.22
N ILE A 108 -34.75 0.02 -8.82
CA ILE A 108 -35.86 -0.32 -9.70
C ILE A 108 -35.89 0.59 -10.93
N GLN A 109 -35.70 1.88 -10.74
CA GLN A 109 -35.69 2.88 -11.81
C GLN A 109 -34.53 2.65 -12.81
N LYS A 110 -33.32 2.38 -12.30
CA LYS A 110 -32.12 2.12 -13.16
C LYS A 110 -32.15 0.72 -13.77
N ASN A 111 -32.82 -0.24 -13.14
CA ASN A 111 -32.98 -1.62 -13.57
C ASN A 111 -31.67 -2.33 -13.96
N PRO A 112 -30.64 -2.35 -13.09
CA PRO A 112 -29.35 -2.97 -13.39
C PRO A 112 -29.49 -4.46 -13.67
N LYS A 113 -28.52 -5.00 -14.41
CA LYS A 113 -28.41 -6.46 -14.64
C LYS A 113 -27.70 -7.14 -13.49
N LYS A 114 -26.66 -6.50 -12.92
CA LYS A 114 -25.81 -7.03 -11.85
C LYS A 114 -25.44 -5.93 -10.83
N ILE A 115 -25.70 -6.21 -9.57
CA ILE A 115 -25.49 -5.28 -8.46
C ILE A 115 -24.33 -5.79 -7.61
N GLY A 116 -23.21 -5.06 -7.61
CA GLY A 116 -22.06 -5.36 -6.78
C GLY A 116 -22.17 -4.73 -5.39
N ILE A 117 -21.78 -5.47 -4.36
CA ILE A 117 -21.63 -4.99 -2.97
C ILE A 117 -20.29 -5.42 -2.41
N ASN A 118 -19.71 -4.64 -1.50
CA ASN A 118 -18.41 -4.94 -0.90
C ASN A 118 -18.51 -6.05 0.14
N LYS A 119 -18.37 -7.28 -0.34
CA LYS A 119 -18.35 -8.49 0.46
C LYS A 119 -17.28 -9.43 -0.06
N SER A 120 -16.32 -9.76 0.78
CA SER A 120 -15.18 -10.62 0.47
C SER A 120 -14.91 -11.58 1.63
N LYS A 121 -14.41 -12.77 1.31
CA LYS A 121 -13.90 -13.73 2.29
C LYS A 121 -12.41 -13.57 2.53
N TYR A 122 -11.68 -13.00 1.57
CA TYR A 122 -10.22 -13.07 1.52
C TYR A 122 -9.53 -11.70 1.53
N PHE A 123 -10.17 -10.68 0.95
CA PHE A 123 -9.62 -9.33 0.87
C PHE A 123 -10.37 -8.41 1.83
N ALA A 124 -9.75 -8.12 2.98
CA ALA A 124 -10.38 -7.32 4.04
C ALA A 124 -10.84 -5.94 3.55
N GLN A 125 -10.06 -5.29 2.64
CA GLN A 125 -10.41 -4.00 2.08
C GLN A 125 -11.64 -4.04 1.16
N ALA A 126 -12.03 -5.23 0.69
CA ALA A 126 -13.21 -5.45 -0.15
C ALA A 126 -14.42 -6.00 0.64
N ASP A 127 -14.32 -6.12 1.98
CA ASP A 127 -15.38 -6.67 2.87
C ASP A 127 -15.90 -5.58 3.84
N GLY A 128 -16.15 -4.38 3.32
CA GLY A 128 -16.56 -3.25 4.16
C GLY A 128 -18.05 -3.18 4.48
N LEU A 129 -18.90 -3.97 3.83
CA LEU A 129 -20.35 -3.99 4.10
C LEU A 129 -20.66 -4.74 5.38
N THR A 130 -21.10 -4.03 6.43
CA THR A 130 -21.43 -4.67 7.70
C THR A 130 -22.65 -5.60 7.59
N ALA A 131 -22.72 -6.63 8.43
CA ALA A 131 -23.79 -7.61 8.41
C ALA A 131 -25.20 -6.98 8.50
N ILE A 132 -25.39 -6.02 9.41
CA ILE A 132 -26.69 -5.35 9.60
C ILE A 132 -27.06 -4.49 8.37
N GLU A 133 -26.12 -3.78 7.78
CA GLU A 133 -26.39 -2.97 6.58
C GLU A 133 -26.69 -3.87 5.37
N ASN A 134 -26.03 -5.02 5.26
CA ASN A 134 -26.36 -6.06 4.25
C ASN A 134 -27.79 -6.59 4.41
N ASP A 135 -28.18 -6.95 5.64
CA ASP A 135 -29.53 -7.49 5.92
C ASP A 135 -30.63 -6.46 5.63
N LEU A 136 -30.43 -5.22 6.04
CA LEU A 136 -31.36 -4.13 5.78
C LEU A 136 -31.47 -3.83 4.28
N PHE A 137 -30.35 -3.84 3.56
CA PHE A 137 -30.32 -3.68 2.11
C PHE A 137 -31.08 -4.79 1.41
N LEU A 138 -30.75 -6.04 1.66
CA LEU A 138 -31.42 -7.19 1.04
C LEU A 138 -32.90 -7.25 1.37
N LYS A 139 -33.29 -6.91 2.62
CA LYS A 139 -34.70 -6.83 3.03
C LYS A 139 -35.48 -5.77 2.26
N SER A 140 -34.85 -4.69 1.86
CA SER A 140 -35.48 -3.58 1.13
C SER A 140 -35.73 -3.89 -0.35
N LEU A 141 -35.01 -4.89 -0.92
CA LEU A 141 -35.08 -5.21 -2.33
C LEU A 141 -36.27 -6.14 -2.66
N PRO A 142 -36.98 -5.88 -3.79
CA PRO A 142 -37.83 -6.90 -4.39
C PRO A 142 -37.05 -8.16 -4.79
N SER A 143 -37.69 -9.32 -4.72
CA SER A 143 -37.06 -10.63 -5.02
C SER A 143 -36.31 -10.64 -6.35
N LYS A 144 -36.89 -10.05 -7.41
CA LYS A 144 -36.28 -9.90 -8.73
C LYS A 144 -34.86 -9.30 -8.70
N TYR A 145 -34.54 -8.41 -7.75
CA TYR A 145 -33.23 -7.73 -7.67
C TYR A 145 -32.29 -8.40 -6.69
N LYS A 146 -32.81 -9.20 -5.72
CA LYS A 146 -31.96 -9.95 -4.78
C LYS A 146 -31.04 -10.93 -5.51
N ASP A 147 -31.55 -11.60 -6.53
CA ASP A 147 -30.80 -12.58 -7.33
C ASP A 147 -29.72 -11.94 -8.21
N LYS A 148 -29.76 -10.60 -8.37
CA LYS A 148 -28.75 -9.82 -9.10
C LYS A 148 -27.60 -9.32 -8.23
N VAL A 149 -27.72 -9.46 -6.91
CA VAL A 149 -26.70 -9.00 -5.95
C VAL A 149 -25.56 -10.00 -5.91
N VAL A 150 -24.35 -9.51 -6.16
CA VAL A 150 -23.10 -10.28 -6.17
C VAL A 150 -22.02 -9.57 -5.36
N SER A 151 -20.96 -10.30 -5.02
CA SER A 151 -19.75 -9.67 -4.48
C SER A 151 -19.12 -8.76 -5.53
N ALA A 152 -18.73 -7.54 -5.12
CA ALA A 152 -17.92 -6.61 -5.90
C ALA A 152 -16.43 -6.70 -5.53
N GLU A 153 -15.99 -7.80 -4.91
CA GLU A 153 -14.60 -7.99 -4.47
C GLU A 153 -13.59 -7.56 -5.54
N GLN A 154 -13.75 -8.08 -6.76
CA GLN A 154 -12.83 -7.77 -7.87
C GLN A 154 -12.89 -6.31 -8.35
N VAL A 155 -14.03 -5.63 -8.17
CA VAL A 155 -14.15 -4.19 -8.48
C VAL A 155 -13.48 -3.37 -7.38
N ALA A 156 -13.68 -3.73 -6.12
CA ALA A 156 -13.05 -3.09 -4.97
C ALA A 156 -11.52 -3.21 -5.03
N ILE A 157 -11.00 -4.43 -5.29
CA ILE A 157 -9.56 -4.65 -5.45
C ILE A 157 -9.03 -3.81 -6.62
N GLY A 158 -9.64 -3.92 -7.79
CA GLY A 158 -9.22 -3.18 -8.98
C GLY A 158 -9.21 -1.67 -8.75
N TRP A 159 -10.21 -1.13 -8.03
CA TRP A 159 -10.23 0.28 -7.65
C TRP A 159 -9.04 0.65 -6.72
N LEU A 160 -8.70 -0.19 -5.77
CA LEU A 160 -7.65 0.09 -4.80
C LEU A 160 -6.25 -0.12 -5.39
N GLU A 161 -6.05 -1.13 -6.23
CA GLU A 161 -4.74 -1.50 -6.80
C GLU A 161 -4.31 -0.65 -8.00
N THR A 162 -5.26 -0.21 -8.85
CA THR A 162 -4.92 0.48 -10.10
C THR A 162 -4.58 1.94 -9.86
N ARG A 163 -3.48 2.42 -10.41
CA ARG A 163 -3.08 3.83 -10.41
C ARG A 163 -3.58 4.52 -11.67
N SER A 164 -3.91 5.81 -11.58
CA SER A 164 -4.14 6.66 -12.74
C SER A 164 -2.86 7.34 -13.19
N ASP A 165 -2.83 7.84 -14.43
CA ASP A 165 -1.68 8.61 -14.94
C ASP A 165 -1.40 9.84 -14.07
N LEU A 166 -2.46 10.53 -13.62
CA LEU A 166 -2.33 11.68 -12.73
C LEU A 166 -1.76 11.32 -11.35
N GLU A 167 -2.09 10.15 -10.79
CA GLU A 167 -1.44 9.65 -9.57
C GLU A 167 0.05 9.40 -9.82
N MET A 168 0.42 8.83 -10.97
CA MET A 168 1.82 8.51 -11.29
C MET A 168 2.66 9.75 -11.64
N GLU A 169 2.05 10.89 -11.98
CA GLU A 169 2.76 12.19 -12.06
C GLU A 169 3.21 12.69 -10.68
N ILE A 170 2.51 12.30 -9.62
CA ILE A 170 2.71 12.80 -8.25
C ILE A 170 3.49 11.80 -7.39
N TYR A 171 3.26 10.50 -7.58
CA TYR A 171 3.81 9.45 -6.70
C TYR A 171 5.35 9.51 -6.56
N PRO A 172 6.15 9.80 -7.61
CA PRO A 172 7.60 9.93 -7.46
C PRO A 172 8.03 10.98 -6.42
N GLN A 173 7.30 12.09 -6.32
CA GLN A 173 7.57 13.09 -5.31
C GLN A 173 7.24 12.60 -3.90
N ILE A 174 6.23 11.74 -3.74
CA ILE A 174 5.86 11.17 -2.44
C ILE A 174 6.93 10.18 -1.99
N CYS A 175 7.38 9.28 -2.87
CA CYS A 175 8.47 8.33 -2.58
C CYS A 175 9.77 9.08 -2.26
N LYS A 176 10.11 10.12 -3.05
CA LYS A 176 11.27 10.96 -2.79
C LYS A 176 11.22 11.63 -1.41
N ILE A 177 10.07 12.11 -0.96
CA ILE A 177 9.92 12.69 0.39
C ILE A 177 10.24 11.63 1.46
N ALA A 178 9.79 10.38 1.30
CA ALA A 178 10.11 9.30 2.23
C ALA A 178 11.62 9.02 2.26
N HIS A 179 12.27 8.92 1.10
CA HIS A 179 13.73 8.74 0.99
C HIS A 179 14.51 9.91 1.60
N ASP A 180 14.08 11.15 1.38
CA ASP A 180 14.73 12.33 1.97
C ASP A 180 14.63 12.32 3.50
N ILE A 181 13.50 11.91 4.07
CA ILE A 181 13.31 11.79 5.52
C ILE A 181 14.20 10.67 6.10
N ILE A 182 14.31 9.52 5.41
CA ILE A 182 15.20 8.42 5.81
C ILE A 182 16.65 8.93 5.90
N LYS A 183 17.13 9.61 4.84
CA LYS A 183 18.50 10.17 4.80
C LYS A 183 18.73 11.23 5.88
N GLU A 184 17.74 12.06 6.17
CA GLU A 184 17.82 13.06 7.22
C GLU A 184 17.94 12.39 8.60
N GLY A 185 17.14 11.34 8.89
CA GLY A 185 17.22 10.57 10.14
C GLY A 185 18.54 9.81 10.27
N PHE A 186 19.01 9.21 9.18
CA PHE A 186 20.31 8.51 9.13
C PHE A 186 21.45 9.47 8.79
N SER A 187 21.62 10.51 9.61
CA SER A 187 22.68 11.50 9.45
C SER A 187 23.47 11.67 10.76
N ALA A 188 24.68 12.20 10.62
CA ALA A 188 25.53 12.56 11.77
C ALA A 188 24.94 13.68 12.66
N GLU A 189 23.92 14.40 12.17
CA GLU A 189 23.21 15.40 12.97
C GLU A 189 22.31 14.70 14.03
N ASN A 190 21.66 13.61 13.66
CA ASN A 190 20.70 12.90 14.47
C ASN A 190 21.29 11.67 15.19
N ILE A 191 22.33 11.05 14.62
CA ILE A 191 22.98 9.87 15.22
C ILE A 191 24.32 10.26 15.82
N LYS A 192 24.41 10.13 17.16
CA LYS A 192 25.64 10.26 17.93
C LYS A 192 25.98 8.88 18.51
N PRO A 193 26.92 8.14 17.91
CA PRO A 193 27.27 6.79 18.37
C PRO A 193 27.66 6.78 19.84
N GLY A 194 27.20 5.78 20.59
CA GLY A 194 27.38 5.72 22.04
C GLY A 194 26.40 6.56 22.86
N ILE A 195 25.48 7.31 22.22
CA ILE A 195 24.48 8.15 22.88
C ILE A 195 23.09 7.86 22.30
N THR A 196 22.94 7.91 20.97
CA THR A 196 21.66 7.74 20.28
C THR A 196 21.27 6.27 20.24
N THR A 197 20.02 5.96 20.56
CA THR A 197 19.43 4.63 20.44
C THR A 197 18.59 4.52 19.15
N THR A 198 18.28 3.29 18.73
CA THR A 198 17.34 3.08 17.61
C THR A 198 15.97 3.65 17.91
N ASP A 199 15.51 3.59 19.16
CA ASP A 199 14.22 4.17 19.58
C ASP A 199 14.21 5.70 19.45
N ASP A 200 15.31 6.38 19.76
CA ASP A 200 15.43 7.82 19.54
C ASP A 200 15.21 8.20 18.08
N ILE A 201 15.77 7.42 17.16
CA ILE A 201 15.62 7.65 15.71
C ILE A 201 14.19 7.33 15.24
N VAL A 202 13.58 6.27 15.73
CA VAL A 202 12.17 5.95 15.45
C VAL A 202 11.26 7.11 15.85
N TRP A 203 11.44 7.67 17.06
CA TRP A 203 10.65 8.81 17.50
C TRP A 203 11.00 10.09 16.77
N TRP A 204 12.25 10.28 16.36
CA TRP A 204 12.65 11.38 15.48
C TRP A 204 11.88 11.33 14.15
N TYR A 205 11.79 10.15 13.49
CA TYR A 205 10.99 9.98 12.28
C TYR A 205 9.52 10.35 12.49
N ARG A 206 8.92 9.92 13.62
CA ARG A 206 7.54 10.25 13.97
C ARG A 206 7.33 11.77 14.12
N GLU A 207 8.23 12.45 14.78
CA GLU A 207 8.19 13.91 14.95
C GLU A 207 8.40 14.61 13.61
N ARG A 208 9.33 14.14 12.79
CA ARG A 208 9.59 14.72 11.46
C ARG A 208 8.40 14.62 10.52
N ILE A 209 7.71 13.47 10.48
CA ILE A 209 6.45 13.28 9.76
C ILE A 209 5.42 14.32 10.20
N ARG A 210 5.27 14.54 11.50
CA ARG A 210 4.33 15.52 12.08
C ARG A 210 4.69 16.95 11.68
N GLU A 211 5.96 17.34 11.74
CA GLU A 211 6.45 18.66 11.36
C GLU A 211 6.14 18.98 9.88
N LEU A 212 6.34 18.01 9.01
CA LEU A 212 6.02 18.12 7.59
C LEU A 212 4.51 18.01 7.29
N LYS A 213 3.68 17.83 8.34
CA LYS A 213 2.22 17.69 8.22
C LYS A 213 1.84 16.51 7.30
N LEU A 214 2.61 15.44 7.40
CA LEU A 214 2.35 14.14 6.79
C LEU A 214 1.68 13.22 7.82
N VAL A 215 1.30 12.04 7.37
CA VAL A 215 0.78 10.95 8.20
C VAL A 215 1.61 9.70 7.90
N THR A 216 1.73 8.80 8.85
CA THR A 216 2.26 7.46 8.63
C THR A 216 1.16 6.43 8.86
N TRP A 217 1.23 5.29 8.21
CA TRP A 217 0.26 4.21 8.34
C TRP A 217 0.75 3.08 9.26
N PHE A 218 2.04 3.08 9.62
CA PHE A 218 2.62 2.21 10.64
C PHE A 218 3.68 2.94 11.48
N HIS A 219 4.11 2.33 12.58
CA HIS A 219 5.18 2.86 13.41
C HIS A 219 6.52 2.44 12.81
N PRO A 220 7.41 3.35 12.43
CA PRO A 220 8.70 3.00 11.85
C PRO A 220 9.52 2.08 12.77
N SER A 221 10.40 1.28 12.20
CA SER A 221 11.39 0.53 12.98
C SER A 221 12.81 0.86 12.55
N VAL A 222 13.74 0.76 13.49
CA VAL A 222 15.19 0.86 13.24
C VAL A 222 15.89 -0.28 13.95
N ASP A 223 16.66 -1.05 13.23
CA ASP A 223 17.36 -2.24 13.71
C ASP A 223 18.86 -2.15 13.47
N ILE A 224 19.62 -2.94 14.24
CA ILE A 224 21.09 -2.98 14.19
C ILE A 224 21.56 -4.38 13.85
N GLN A 225 22.50 -4.49 12.92
CA GLN A 225 23.36 -5.65 12.75
C GLN A 225 24.82 -5.21 12.97
N ARG A 226 25.58 -5.95 13.78
CA ARG A 226 26.97 -5.59 14.09
C ARG A 226 27.87 -6.82 14.14
N ASN A 227 29.16 -6.56 14.14
CA ASN A 227 30.20 -7.60 14.27
C ASN A 227 30.33 -8.06 15.73
N ASP A 228 29.28 -8.67 16.24
CA ASP A 228 29.24 -9.34 17.54
C ASP A 228 28.29 -10.54 17.50
N GLU A 229 28.22 -11.32 18.58
CA GLU A 229 27.36 -12.50 18.68
C GLU A 229 25.85 -12.19 18.81
N GLN A 230 25.42 -10.95 18.65
CA GLN A 230 24.01 -10.62 18.76
C GLN A 230 23.23 -11.16 17.56
N ASN A 231 22.34 -12.11 17.85
CA ASN A 231 21.42 -12.62 16.84
C ASN A 231 20.38 -11.56 16.47
N PHE A 232 20.37 -11.17 15.21
CA PHE A 232 19.29 -10.36 14.66
C PHE A 232 18.04 -11.24 14.49
N ASP A 233 16.96 -10.88 15.20
CA ASP A 233 15.65 -11.49 15.06
C ASP A 233 14.71 -10.54 14.33
N PHE A 234 14.46 -10.82 13.05
CA PHE A 234 13.57 -10.00 12.20
C PHE A 234 12.17 -9.83 12.82
N LEU A 235 11.64 -10.85 13.49
CA LEU A 235 10.33 -10.76 14.14
C LEU A 235 10.33 -9.83 15.35
N SER A 236 11.47 -9.64 16.00
CA SER A 236 11.57 -8.73 17.15
C SER A 236 11.48 -7.27 16.74
N SER A 237 11.81 -6.93 15.49
CA SER A 237 11.71 -5.58 14.96
C SER A 237 10.25 -5.08 14.89
N PHE A 238 9.29 -5.98 14.71
CA PHE A 238 7.87 -5.64 14.65
C PHE A 238 7.15 -5.66 16.00
N SER A 239 7.68 -6.38 17.01
CA SER A 239 6.92 -6.70 18.22
C SER A 239 7.52 -6.24 19.54
N LYS A 240 8.79 -5.84 19.58
CA LYS A 240 9.48 -5.45 20.82
C LYS A 240 10.48 -4.33 20.57
N SER A 241 10.19 -3.12 21.07
CA SER A 241 11.27 -2.18 21.34
C SER A 241 12.15 -2.79 22.45
N LYS A 242 13.43 -3.05 22.15
CA LYS A 242 14.42 -3.37 23.17
C LYS A 242 14.95 -2.04 23.69
N PRO A 243 14.85 -1.74 24.99
CA PRO A 243 15.26 -0.44 25.54
C PRO A 243 16.76 -0.10 25.40
N ASP A 244 17.60 -1.02 24.92
CA ASP A 244 19.05 -0.88 24.96
C ASP A 244 19.76 -1.03 23.60
N ASN A 245 19.10 -0.73 22.50
CA ASN A 245 19.75 -0.73 21.18
C ASN A 245 20.51 0.58 20.96
N LEU A 246 21.63 0.72 21.66
CA LEU A 246 22.53 1.85 21.49
C LEU A 246 23.30 1.71 20.18
N ILE A 247 23.25 2.73 19.34
CA ILE A 247 23.97 2.76 18.08
C ILE A 247 25.46 2.99 18.34
N LEU A 248 26.32 2.18 17.74
CA LEU A 248 27.76 2.21 17.93
C LEU A 248 28.48 2.36 16.58
N PRO A 249 29.74 2.83 16.58
CA PRO A 249 30.57 2.77 15.38
C PRO A 249 30.71 1.34 14.87
N GLY A 250 30.62 1.14 13.55
CA GLY A 250 30.66 -0.17 12.90
C GLY A 250 29.28 -0.84 12.76
N ASP A 251 28.20 -0.24 13.25
CA ASP A 251 26.86 -0.80 13.08
C ASP A 251 26.33 -0.65 11.64
N LEU A 252 25.74 -1.71 11.14
CA LEU A 252 24.86 -1.70 9.97
C LEU A 252 23.44 -1.48 10.47
N LEU A 253 22.88 -0.33 10.16
CA LEU A 253 21.51 0.03 10.52
C LEU A 253 20.56 -0.38 9.38
N HIS A 254 19.33 -0.67 9.77
CA HIS A 254 18.20 -0.89 8.88
C HIS A 254 17.03 -0.03 9.36
N VAL A 255 16.30 0.58 8.44
CA VAL A 255 15.04 1.28 8.73
C VAL A 255 13.93 0.68 7.89
N ASP A 256 12.75 0.59 8.51
CA ASP A 256 11.48 0.35 7.84
C ASP A 256 10.59 1.58 8.08
N PHE A 257 10.21 2.26 6.98
CA PHE A 257 9.63 3.60 7.04
C PHE A 257 8.62 3.84 5.92
N GLY A 258 7.46 4.38 6.29
CA GLY A 258 6.44 4.76 5.31
C GLY A 258 5.65 6.00 5.70
N ILE A 259 5.21 6.74 4.70
CA ILE A 259 4.35 7.91 4.85
C ILE A 259 3.05 7.76 4.07
N THR A 260 2.05 8.53 4.48
CA THR A 260 0.83 8.75 3.70
C THR A 260 0.76 10.21 3.28
N TYR A 261 0.71 10.45 1.98
CA TYR A 261 0.52 11.79 1.44
C TYR A 261 -0.47 11.77 0.27
N LEU A 262 -1.41 12.72 0.25
CA LEU A 262 -2.50 12.81 -0.75
C LEU A 262 -3.40 11.56 -0.84
N GLY A 263 -3.33 10.66 0.15
CA GLY A 263 -4.06 9.39 0.18
C GLY A 263 -3.27 8.21 -0.35
N LEU A 264 -2.07 8.43 -0.87
CA LEU A 264 -1.13 7.39 -1.30
C LEU A 264 -0.12 7.09 -0.19
N ASN A 265 0.23 5.84 -0.05
CA ASN A 265 1.22 5.37 0.93
C ASN A 265 2.54 5.01 0.24
N THR A 266 3.63 5.20 0.96
CA THR A 266 4.94 4.62 0.62
C THR A 266 5.32 3.58 1.65
N ASP A 267 6.20 2.67 1.25
CA ASP A 267 6.83 1.68 2.10
C ASP A 267 8.28 1.47 1.64
N THR A 268 9.23 1.65 2.55
CA THR A 268 10.63 1.73 2.16
C THR A 268 11.53 1.19 3.25
N GLN A 269 12.39 0.23 2.90
CA GLN A 269 13.45 -0.26 3.79
C GLN A 269 14.83 0.04 3.18
N GLN A 270 15.67 0.70 3.95
CA GLN A 270 17.03 1.09 3.54
C GLN A 270 18.05 0.80 4.64
N HIS A 271 19.31 0.73 4.24
CA HIS A 271 20.44 0.51 5.14
C HIS A 271 21.33 1.73 5.26
N ALA A 272 21.91 1.90 6.46
CA ALA A 272 22.98 2.86 6.71
C ALA A 272 24.13 2.18 7.46
N TYR A 273 25.34 2.70 7.28
CA TYR A 273 26.51 2.23 7.99
C TYR A 273 27.13 3.36 8.82
N VAL A 274 27.34 3.08 10.09
CA VAL A 274 28.00 4.00 11.04
C VAL A 274 29.49 3.77 10.97
N PHE A 275 30.25 4.74 10.50
CA PHE A 275 31.69 4.61 10.32
C PHE A 275 32.41 4.23 11.62
N LEU A 276 33.39 3.32 11.51
CA LEU A 276 34.41 3.15 12.54
C LEU A 276 35.34 4.39 12.57
N PRO A 277 36.02 4.69 13.69
CA PRO A 277 36.96 5.79 13.74
C PRO A 277 37.99 5.73 12.59
N ASN A 278 38.21 6.85 11.92
CA ASN A 278 39.10 6.99 10.76
C ASN A 278 38.64 6.30 9.46
N GLU A 279 37.44 5.73 9.39
CA GLU A 279 36.84 5.33 8.12
C GLU A 279 36.31 6.54 7.35
N ASN A 280 36.33 6.47 6.02
CA ASN A 280 35.85 7.52 5.15
C ASN A 280 34.91 7.01 4.03
N LYS A 281 34.55 5.74 4.07
CA LYS A 281 33.61 5.06 3.18
C LYS A 281 33.14 3.74 3.76
N THR A 282 31.99 3.33 3.33
CA THR A 282 31.44 2.00 3.65
C THR A 282 32.38 0.88 3.21
N PRO A 283 32.66 -0.12 4.06
CA PRO A 283 33.46 -1.31 3.71
C PRO A 283 32.91 -2.02 2.47
N THR A 284 33.82 -2.44 1.59
CA THR A 284 33.46 -3.08 0.32
C THR A 284 32.61 -4.33 0.50
N TYR A 285 32.81 -5.11 1.56
CA TYR A 285 32.04 -6.31 1.84
C TYR A 285 30.56 -5.98 2.15
N LEU A 286 30.24 -4.90 2.88
CA LEU A 286 28.86 -4.45 3.11
C LEU A 286 28.22 -3.92 1.82
N GLN A 287 28.98 -3.15 1.02
CA GLN A 287 28.49 -2.68 -0.27
C GLN A 287 28.21 -3.84 -1.24
N ASN A 288 29.02 -4.92 -1.21
CA ASN A 288 28.76 -6.12 -1.99
C ASN A 288 27.54 -6.91 -1.48
N ALA A 289 27.32 -6.91 -0.16
CA ALA A 289 26.11 -7.48 0.41
C ALA A 289 24.85 -6.75 -0.09
N LEU A 290 24.87 -5.40 -0.09
CA LEU A 290 23.77 -4.59 -0.65
C LEU A 290 23.51 -4.92 -2.12
N LYS A 291 24.57 -5.07 -2.94
CA LYS A 291 24.43 -5.47 -4.35
C LYS A 291 23.76 -6.84 -4.51
N THR A 292 23.95 -7.76 -3.56
CA THR A 292 23.24 -9.06 -3.57
C THR A 292 21.74 -8.87 -3.34
N GLY A 293 21.35 -7.97 -2.42
CA GLY A 293 19.95 -7.55 -2.23
C GLY A 293 19.38 -6.90 -3.50
N ASN A 294 20.11 -5.96 -4.10
CA ASN A 294 19.69 -5.32 -5.35
C ASN A 294 19.53 -6.33 -6.50
N ARG A 295 20.42 -7.35 -6.59
CA ARG A 295 20.26 -8.41 -7.58
C ARG A 295 18.97 -9.22 -7.35
N LEU A 296 18.59 -9.46 -6.11
CA LEU A 296 17.33 -10.12 -5.79
C LEU A 296 16.12 -9.25 -6.19
N GLN A 297 16.20 -7.94 -6.01
CA GLN A 297 15.19 -6.99 -6.49
C GLN A 297 15.05 -7.06 -8.01
N ASP A 298 16.16 -7.06 -8.78
CA ASP A 298 16.13 -7.23 -10.24
C ASP A 298 15.47 -8.54 -10.66
N ILE A 299 15.86 -9.64 -10.01
CA ILE A 299 15.29 -10.97 -10.29
C ILE A 299 13.78 -10.97 -10.07
N LEU A 300 13.28 -10.31 -9.03
CA LEU A 300 11.86 -10.25 -8.75
C LEU A 300 11.11 -9.36 -9.75
N THR A 301 11.60 -8.15 -10.02
CA THR A 301 10.94 -7.20 -10.94
C THR A 301 10.90 -7.74 -12.38
N ASP A 302 11.89 -8.51 -12.79
CA ASP A 302 11.91 -9.24 -14.07
C ASP A 302 10.79 -10.31 -14.21
N GLN A 303 10.11 -10.69 -13.12
CA GLN A 303 9.01 -11.66 -13.18
C GLN A 303 7.64 -11.04 -13.43
N PHE A 304 7.53 -9.72 -13.35
CA PHE A 304 6.27 -9.02 -13.53
C PHE A 304 5.77 -9.15 -14.97
N GLU A 305 4.57 -9.70 -15.13
CA GLU A 305 3.94 -9.91 -16.43
C GLU A 305 2.42 -9.93 -16.24
N THR A 306 1.69 -9.20 -17.09
CA THR A 306 0.23 -9.14 -17.03
C THR A 306 -0.39 -10.55 -17.04
N GLY A 307 -1.24 -10.81 -16.06
CA GLY A 307 -1.95 -12.09 -15.90
C GLY A 307 -1.20 -13.16 -15.09
N LYS A 308 0.11 -13.01 -14.83
CA LYS A 308 0.78 -13.88 -13.86
C LYS A 308 0.21 -13.68 -12.45
N THR A 309 0.17 -14.74 -11.66
CA THR A 309 -0.21 -14.67 -10.27
C THR A 309 0.99 -14.38 -9.36
N GLY A 310 0.74 -13.82 -8.17
CA GLY A 310 1.80 -13.60 -7.18
C GLY A 310 2.59 -14.87 -6.88
N ASN A 311 1.91 -16.02 -6.78
CA ASN A 311 2.55 -17.32 -6.55
C ASN A 311 3.43 -17.77 -7.72
N GLN A 312 3.06 -17.47 -8.96
CA GLN A 312 3.90 -17.78 -10.13
C GLN A 312 5.16 -16.90 -10.14
N MET A 313 5.03 -15.61 -9.86
CA MET A 313 6.17 -14.68 -9.77
C MET A 313 7.11 -15.07 -8.62
N LEU A 314 6.58 -15.35 -7.43
CA LEU A 314 7.35 -15.82 -6.28
C LEU A 314 8.19 -17.08 -6.62
N LYS A 315 7.54 -18.09 -7.17
CA LYS A 315 8.21 -19.35 -7.51
C LYS A 315 9.34 -19.15 -8.51
N ALA A 316 9.11 -18.33 -9.54
CA ALA A 316 10.11 -18.05 -10.56
C ALA A 316 11.30 -17.26 -9.99
N ALA A 317 11.02 -16.19 -9.20
CA ALA A 317 12.06 -15.38 -8.56
C ALA A 317 12.91 -16.19 -7.58
N LEU A 318 12.28 -16.96 -6.68
CA LEU A 318 13.01 -17.82 -5.73
C LEU A 318 13.87 -18.86 -6.43
N SER A 319 13.39 -19.48 -7.52
CA SER A 319 14.15 -20.44 -8.30
C SER A 319 15.37 -19.80 -8.95
N LYS A 320 15.18 -18.63 -9.56
CA LYS A 320 16.27 -17.89 -10.23
C LYS A 320 17.31 -17.42 -9.22
N ALA A 321 16.90 -16.81 -8.10
CA ALA A 321 17.82 -16.35 -7.06
C ALA A 321 18.67 -17.50 -6.50
N LYS A 322 18.05 -18.63 -6.18
CA LYS A 322 18.78 -19.83 -5.71
C LYS A 322 19.76 -20.36 -6.73
N SER A 323 19.44 -20.31 -8.02
CA SER A 323 20.35 -20.73 -9.09
C SER A 323 21.58 -19.80 -9.23
N GLU A 324 21.49 -18.56 -8.74
CA GLU A 324 22.61 -17.61 -8.66
C GLU A 324 23.31 -17.63 -7.28
N GLY A 325 22.98 -18.59 -6.41
CA GLY A 325 23.60 -18.74 -5.08
C GLY A 325 23.08 -17.75 -4.03
N ILE A 326 22.05 -16.98 -4.33
CA ILE A 326 21.41 -16.07 -3.38
C ILE A 326 20.52 -16.88 -2.43
N LYS A 327 20.49 -16.53 -1.14
CA LYS A 327 19.55 -17.06 -0.13
C LYS A 327 18.38 -16.07 0.00
N PRO A 328 17.30 -16.19 -0.80
CA PRO A 328 16.26 -15.20 -0.88
C PRO A 328 15.12 -15.45 0.12
N GLN A 329 14.49 -14.37 0.54
CA GLN A 329 13.15 -14.35 1.13
C GLN A 329 12.37 -13.19 0.50
N ILE A 330 11.17 -13.44 -0.04
CA ILE A 330 10.36 -12.46 -0.77
C ILE A 330 8.99 -12.36 -0.12
N TYR A 331 8.55 -11.14 0.19
CA TYR A 331 7.25 -10.88 0.82
C TYR A 331 6.61 -9.57 0.34
N THR A 332 6.74 -9.34 -0.96
CA THR A 332 6.28 -8.19 -1.74
C THR A 332 4.76 -8.10 -1.81
N HIS A 333 4.22 -6.92 -1.69
CA HIS A 333 2.78 -6.66 -1.69
C HIS A 333 2.38 -5.46 -2.54
N PRO A 334 1.11 -5.38 -2.99
CA PRO A 334 0.59 -4.16 -3.62
C PRO A 334 0.58 -2.99 -2.63
N ILE A 335 0.77 -1.77 -3.15
CA ILE A 335 0.73 -0.54 -2.38
C ILE A 335 -0.10 0.55 -3.10
N GLY A 336 -0.59 1.52 -2.36
CA GLY A 336 -1.33 2.66 -2.89
C GLY A 336 -2.19 3.31 -1.84
N TYR A 337 -3.52 3.20 -1.91
CA TYR A 337 -4.42 3.73 -0.90
C TYR A 337 -4.30 3.04 0.47
N TYR A 338 -3.74 1.85 0.49
CA TYR A 338 -3.34 1.10 1.68
C TYR A 338 -1.89 0.68 1.52
N GLY A 339 -1.13 0.69 2.61
CA GLY A 339 0.25 0.22 2.61
C GLY A 339 0.30 -1.26 2.25
N HIS A 340 -0.28 -2.14 3.05
CA HIS A 340 -0.57 -3.50 2.62
C HIS A 340 -1.82 -3.49 1.74
N GLY A 341 -1.64 -3.27 0.45
CA GLY A 341 -2.70 -3.09 -0.53
C GLY A 341 -3.40 -4.39 -0.93
N SER A 342 -4.52 -4.25 -1.64
CA SER A 342 -5.22 -5.38 -2.28
C SER A 342 -4.64 -5.62 -3.66
N GLY A 343 -4.52 -6.90 -4.05
CA GLY A 343 -3.94 -7.37 -5.31
C GLY A 343 -3.16 -8.67 -5.09
N PRO A 344 -2.30 -9.09 -6.05
CA PRO A 344 -1.51 -10.31 -5.90
C PRO A 344 -0.41 -10.13 -4.85
N THR A 345 -0.47 -10.93 -3.79
CA THR A 345 0.62 -11.03 -2.79
C THR A 345 1.72 -11.95 -3.33
N ILE A 346 2.98 -11.50 -3.27
CA ILE A 346 4.14 -12.24 -3.79
C ILE A 346 4.98 -12.74 -2.61
N GLY A 347 4.56 -13.85 -2.01
CA GLY A 347 5.14 -14.39 -0.80
C GLY A 347 4.67 -13.65 0.47
N MET A 348 5.03 -14.21 1.60
CA MET A 348 4.97 -13.60 2.94
C MET A 348 6.18 -14.11 3.70
N TRP A 349 6.61 -13.41 4.74
CA TRP A 349 7.79 -13.79 5.52
C TRP A 349 7.74 -15.26 6.00
N ASP A 350 6.56 -15.81 6.28
CA ASP A 350 6.30 -17.18 6.71
C ASP A 350 5.78 -18.10 5.59
N LYS A 351 5.53 -17.58 4.35
CA LYS A 351 4.93 -18.36 3.25
C LYS A 351 5.71 -18.22 1.95
N GLN A 352 6.88 -18.84 1.93
CA GLN A 352 7.77 -18.85 0.77
C GLN A 352 7.42 -19.93 -0.28
N ASN A 353 6.44 -20.78 0.00
CA ASN A 353 5.94 -21.80 -0.93
C ASN A 353 4.64 -21.39 -1.65
N GLY A 354 4.19 -20.17 -1.42
CA GLY A 354 2.97 -19.60 -1.99
C GLY A 354 1.97 -19.15 -0.95
N VAL A 355 1.19 -18.13 -1.30
CA VAL A 355 0.14 -17.53 -0.48
C VAL A 355 -1.22 -17.97 -1.03
N PRO A 356 -2.00 -18.77 -0.30
CA PRO A 356 -3.31 -19.20 -0.80
C PRO A 356 -4.24 -18.02 -1.08
N VAL A 357 -4.96 -18.08 -2.19
CA VAL A 357 -5.96 -17.12 -2.66
C VAL A 357 -5.37 -15.76 -3.06
N ASN A 358 -4.79 -14.99 -2.12
CA ASN A 358 -4.25 -13.66 -2.43
C ASN A 358 -3.03 -13.75 -3.37
N GLY A 359 -2.21 -14.79 -3.23
CA GLY A 359 -1.12 -15.06 -4.16
C GLY A 359 -1.57 -15.64 -5.52
N ASP A 360 -2.81 -16.15 -5.61
CA ASP A 360 -3.40 -16.65 -6.85
C ASP A 360 -4.12 -15.56 -7.67
N TYR A 361 -4.22 -14.34 -7.11
CA TYR A 361 -4.76 -13.19 -7.82
C TYR A 361 -3.84 -12.78 -8.97
N PRO A 362 -4.37 -12.48 -10.17
CA PRO A 362 -3.56 -12.11 -11.33
C PRO A 362 -3.08 -10.66 -11.26
N LEU A 363 -1.89 -10.41 -11.76
CA LEU A 363 -1.31 -9.09 -11.95
C LEU A 363 -2.03 -8.35 -13.09
N TYR A 364 -2.41 -7.11 -12.84
CA TYR A 364 -2.98 -6.20 -13.83
C TYR A 364 -2.04 -5.03 -14.11
N PRO A 365 -2.12 -4.42 -15.31
CA PRO A 365 -1.39 -3.19 -15.62
C PRO A 365 -1.77 -2.02 -14.72
N ASN A 366 -0.87 -1.05 -14.63
CA ASN A 366 -1.03 0.19 -13.87
C ASN A 366 -1.21 -0.05 -12.37
N THR A 367 -0.38 -0.93 -11.79
CA THR A 367 -0.42 -1.26 -10.36
C THR A 367 0.93 -0.97 -9.69
N ALA A 368 0.89 -0.53 -8.44
CA ALA A 368 2.09 -0.25 -7.65
C ALA A 368 2.32 -1.31 -6.58
N TYR A 369 3.59 -1.58 -6.30
CA TYR A 369 4.06 -2.61 -5.38
C TYR A 369 5.14 -2.05 -4.48
N SER A 370 5.14 -2.46 -3.23
CA SER A 370 6.33 -2.41 -2.41
C SER A 370 7.15 -3.68 -2.67
N ILE A 371 8.32 -3.51 -3.27
CA ILE A 371 9.25 -4.61 -3.62
C ILE A 371 10.05 -4.99 -2.38
N GLU A 372 9.38 -5.72 -1.49
CA GLU A 372 9.88 -6.09 -0.18
C GLU A 372 10.49 -7.49 -0.19
N LEU A 373 11.74 -7.60 0.28
CA LEU A 373 12.51 -8.84 0.26
C LEU A 373 13.76 -8.74 1.14
N ASN A 374 14.37 -9.89 1.44
CA ASN A 374 15.72 -9.90 1.97
C ASN A 374 16.61 -10.97 1.30
N ALA A 375 17.91 -10.67 1.25
CA ALA A 375 18.96 -11.61 0.90
C ALA A 375 19.86 -11.85 2.12
N LYS A 376 20.04 -13.11 2.50
CA LYS A 376 21.00 -13.46 3.53
C LYS A 376 22.39 -13.60 2.91
N VAL A 377 23.36 -12.90 3.48
CA VAL A 377 24.75 -12.85 2.99
C VAL A 377 25.70 -13.16 4.15
N PHE A 378 26.61 -14.09 3.94
CA PHE A 378 27.67 -14.36 4.91
C PHE A 378 28.79 -13.34 4.73
N ILE A 379 29.19 -12.70 5.81
CA ILE A 379 30.26 -11.70 5.87
C ILE A 379 31.47 -12.37 6.54
N ASP A 380 32.49 -12.67 5.76
CA ASP A 380 33.71 -13.34 6.26
C ASP A 380 34.40 -12.50 7.35
N GLU A 381 34.42 -11.17 7.20
CA GLU A 381 35.02 -10.23 8.14
C GLU A 381 34.29 -10.21 9.50
N TRP A 382 33.03 -10.63 9.53
CA TRP A 382 32.22 -10.70 10.75
C TRP A 382 32.03 -12.14 11.25
N ASP A 383 32.46 -13.12 10.47
CA ASP A 383 32.16 -14.56 10.68
C ASP A 383 30.67 -14.81 10.95
N LYS A 384 29.79 -14.10 10.19
CA LYS A 384 28.37 -14.04 10.49
C LYS A 384 27.53 -13.87 9.22
N GLU A 385 26.35 -14.50 9.20
CA GLU A 385 25.31 -14.24 8.19
C GLU A 385 24.50 -13.01 8.59
N ILE A 386 24.39 -12.04 7.70
CA ILE A 386 23.54 -10.86 7.86
C ILE A 386 22.35 -10.92 6.89
N ALA A 387 21.28 -10.16 7.20
CA ALA A 387 20.15 -9.97 6.31
C ALA A 387 20.22 -8.59 5.65
N ILE A 388 20.24 -8.54 4.33
CA ILE A 388 20.04 -7.30 3.56
C ILE A 388 18.55 -7.23 3.23
N MET A 389 17.83 -6.43 3.99
CA MET A 389 16.39 -6.17 3.87
C MET A 389 16.21 -4.90 3.06
N LEU A 390 15.48 -5.01 1.97
CA LEU A 390 15.22 -3.89 1.06
C LEU A 390 13.75 -3.85 0.72
N GLU A 391 13.24 -2.63 0.66
CA GLU A 391 11.89 -2.36 0.23
C GLU A 391 11.83 -1.03 -0.49
N GLU A 392 11.26 -1.04 -1.69
CA GLU A 392 11.14 0.16 -2.51
C GLU A 392 9.85 0.10 -3.33
N ASP A 393 9.18 1.23 -3.42
CA ASP A 393 7.96 1.35 -4.22
C ASP A 393 8.26 1.28 -5.71
N ALA A 394 7.56 0.39 -6.42
CA ALA A 394 7.67 0.21 -7.86
C ALA A 394 6.30 0.24 -8.54
N PHE A 395 6.30 0.54 -9.83
CA PHE A 395 5.12 0.61 -10.67
C PHE A 395 5.24 -0.36 -11.85
N PHE A 396 4.20 -1.16 -12.05
CA PHE A 396 4.06 -2.04 -13.21
C PHE A 396 3.08 -1.42 -14.20
N ASP A 397 3.58 -1.00 -15.37
CA ASP A 397 2.78 -0.34 -16.41
C ASP A 397 1.99 -1.32 -17.31
N GLY A 398 2.32 -2.61 -17.22
CA GLY A 398 1.77 -3.69 -18.04
C GLY A 398 2.81 -4.38 -18.90
N ASP A 399 3.99 -3.79 -19.05
CA ASP A 399 5.15 -4.31 -19.76
C ASP A 399 6.33 -4.51 -18.83
N GLN A 400 6.66 -3.52 -18.02
CA GLN A 400 7.80 -3.55 -17.11
C GLN A 400 7.45 -3.00 -15.71
N CYS A 401 8.20 -3.50 -14.71
CA CYS A 401 8.13 -3.02 -13.33
C CYS A 401 9.34 -2.13 -13.05
N THR A 402 9.09 -0.83 -12.78
CA THR A 402 10.13 0.18 -12.55
C THR A 402 9.96 0.85 -11.20
N TYR A 403 11.06 1.17 -10.52
CA TYR A 403 10.99 1.90 -9.24
C TYR A 403 10.43 3.30 -9.45
N ILE A 404 9.51 3.71 -8.57
CA ILE A 404 8.82 5.01 -8.65
C ILE A 404 9.79 6.16 -8.34
N ASP A 405 10.66 5.98 -7.34
CA ASP A 405 11.86 6.81 -7.10
C ASP A 405 13.08 5.88 -7.10
N PRO A 406 14.29 6.32 -7.45
CA PRO A 406 15.44 5.44 -7.52
C PRO A 406 15.69 4.67 -6.21
N ARG A 407 15.81 3.35 -6.31
CA ARG A 407 16.08 2.47 -5.16
C ARG A 407 17.47 2.73 -4.57
N GLN A 408 17.67 2.28 -3.34
CA GLN A 408 18.97 2.31 -2.71
C GLN A 408 19.97 1.38 -3.42
N THR A 409 21.10 1.92 -3.88
CA THR A 409 22.22 1.18 -4.49
C THR A 409 23.53 1.35 -3.74
N GLU A 410 23.59 2.30 -2.80
CA GLU A 410 24.72 2.58 -1.93
C GLU A 410 24.21 2.70 -0.49
N MET A 411 25.02 2.27 0.49
CA MET A 411 24.70 2.46 1.89
C MET A 411 24.64 3.95 2.22
N ILE A 412 23.70 4.37 3.06
CA ILE A 412 23.74 5.69 3.67
C ILE A 412 24.93 5.72 4.64
N GLU A 413 25.82 6.68 4.49
CA GLU A 413 27.05 6.78 5.26
C GLU A 413 26.86 7.76 6.43
N ILE A 414 27.13 7.31 7.66
CA ILE A 414 27.04 8.13 8.87
C ILE A 414 28.46 8.41 9.34
N ASP A 415 29.00 9.54 8.89
CA ASP A 415 30.34 10.05 9.27
C ASP A 415 30.18 11.01 10.46
N TRP A 416 30.17 10.44 11.66
CA TRP A 416 29.88 11.14 12.89
C TRP A 416 31.09 11.91 13.47
N GLU A 417 32.29 11.76 12.88
CA GLU A 417 33.50 12.51 13.26
C GLU A 417 33.59 13.90 12.61
N LYS A 418 32.78 14.15 11.57
CA LYS A 418 32.62 15.46 10.91
C LYS A 418 31.56 16.31 11.62
#